data_26fa9b8d994c913dcf9a3b6a940d625c
#
_entry.id   26fa9b8d994c913dcf9a3b6a940d625c
#
_cell.length_a   1.000
_cell.length_b   1.000
_cell.length_c   1.000
_cell.angle_alpha   90.00
_cell.angle_beta   90.00
_cell.angle_gamma   90.00
#
_symmetry.space_group_name_H-M   'P 1'
#
loop_
_entity.id
_entity.type
_entity.pdbx_description
1 polymer ?
#
loop_
_entity_poly.entity_id
_entity_poly.type
_entity_poly.pdbx_seq_one_letter_code
_entity_poly.pdbx_strand_id
1 'polypeptide(L)'
;MSFFENTRKPVGLGGKIMVTMMNFGHSAMAAWGLHFLQPAPDAMVLDCGCGGGANIKTMLKLCPKGKVQGIDYSAVSVEKARKVNADAIAAGQCTVQQASVAELPFEAKQFDVVTAFETVYFWPELAQNFREVYRVLKPGGTFFICNEANGETAKDDKWTQIINGMTIYTDADLKVYLEQAGFGRVQSHKNKKGWMCVTAQK
;
A
#
# COMPACT_ATOMS: atom_id res chain seq x y z
N MET A 1 2.82 3.73 -24.76
CA MET A 1 2.74 3.16 -23.41
C MET A 1 1.82 1.95 -23.47
N SER A 2 2.28 0.77 -23.09
CA SER A 2 1.46 -0.45 -23.06
C SER A 2 0.31 -0.28 -22.07
N PHE A 3 -0.84 -0.94 -22.31
CA PHE A 3 -1.98 -0.92 -21.36
C PHE A 3 -1.55 -1.35 -19.95
N PHE A 4 -0.67 -2.35 -19.84
CA PHE A 4 -0.16 -2.85 -18.55
C PHE A 4 0.80 -1.88 -17.82
N GLU A 5 1.39 -0.91 -18.50
CA GLU A 5 2.18 0.13 -17.80
C GLU A 5 1.31 1.05 -16.95
N ASN A 6 0.00 1.11 -17.20
CA ASN A 6 -0.95 1.79 -16.32
C ASN A 6 -1.14 1.10 -14.96
N THR A 7 -0.66 -0.12 -14.76
CA THR A 7 -0.60 -0.72 -13.40
C THR A 7 0.40 -0.01 -12.52
N ARG A 8 1.53 0.41 -13.09
CA ARG A 8 2.55 1.16 -12.37
C ARG A 8 2.16 2.62 -12.19
N LYS A 9 1.89 3.35 -13.29
CA LYS A 9 1.53 4.78 -13.27
C LYS A 9 0.32 5.04 -14.15
N PRO A 10 -0.89 4.98 -13.61
CA PRO A 10 -2.10 5.27 -14.35
C PRO A 10 -2.09 6.68 -14.95
N VAL A 11 -2.31 6.80 -16.27
CA VAL A 11 -2.42 8.09 -16.98
C VAL A 11 -3.56 8.06 -17.99
N GLY A 12 -4.21 9.19 -18.19
CA GLY A 12 -5.26 9.36 -19.18
C GLY A 12 -6.47 8.42 -19.00
N LEU A 13 -7.18 8.16 -20.09
CA LEU A 13 -8.41 7.33 -20.07
C LEU A 13 -8.11 5.87 -19.76
N GLY A 14 -7.04 5.31 -20.32
CA GLY A 14 -6.60 3.93 -20.05
C GLY A 14 -6.23 3.74 -18.56
N GLY A 15 -5.60 4.73 -17.96
CA GLY A 15 -5.30 4.73 -16.52
C GLY A 15 -6.57 4.74 -15.66
N LYS A 16 -7.61 5.50 -16.02
CA LYS A 16 -8.90 5.51 -15.29
C LYS A 16 -9.58 4.13 -15.29
N ILE A 17 -9.53 3.42 -16.41
CA ILE A 17 -10.06 2.06 -16.54
C ILE A 17 -9.23 1.11 -15.67
N MET A 18 -7.89 1.16 -15.77
CA MET A 18 -6.98 0.31 -15.01
C MET A 18 -7.18 0.45 -13.50
N VAL A 19 -7.22 1.68 -12.98
CA VAL A 19 -7.45 1.94 -11.53
C VAL A 19 -8.79 1.37 -11.07
N THR A 20 -9.82 1.42 -11.92
CA THR A 20 -11.13 0.84 -11.59
C THR A 20 -11.05 -0.68 -11.54
N MET A 21 -10.37 -1.32 -12.49
CA MET A 21 -10.17 -2.78 -12.50
C MET A 21 -9.35 -3.25 -11.29
N MET A 22 -8.28 -2.53 -10.94
CA MET A 22 -7.43 -2.84 -9.78
C MET A 22 -8.22 -2.77 -8.46
N ASN A 23 -9.10 -1.78 -8.29
CA ASN A 23 -9.95 -1.67 -7.10
C ASN A 23 -10.81 -2.93 -6.85
N PHE A 24 -11.24 -3.62 -7.91
CA PHE A 24 -12.02 -4.85 -7.79
C PHE A 24 -11.13 -6.10 -7.74
N GLY A 25 -10.09 -6.14 -8.57
CA GLY A 25 -9.23 -7.32 -8.73
C GLY A 25 -8.53 -7.72 -7.44
N HIS A 26 -8.01 -6.77 -6.69
CA HIS A 26 -7.22 -7.02 -5.49
C HIS A 26 -8.05 -7.08 -4.18
N SER A 27 -9.37 -6.92 -4.26
CA SER A 27 -10.25 -6.87 -3.07
C SER A 27 -10.21 -8.14 -2.22
N ALA A 28 -10.16 -9.31 -2.86
CA ALA A 28 -10.11 -10.60 -2.16
C ALA A 28 -8.77 -10.82 -1.43
N MET A 29 -7.66 -10.39 -2.04
CA MET A 29 -6.33 -10.44 -1.43
C MET A 29 -6.24 -9.46 -0.26
N ALA A 30 -6.69 -8.22 -0.44
CA ALA A 30 -6.71 -7.22 0.63
C ALA A 30 -7.56 -7.70 1.82
N ALA A 31 -8.75 -8.26 1.56
CA ALA A 31 -9.61 -8.81 2.61
C ALA A 31 -8.92 -9.96 3.37
N TRP A 32 -8.21 -10.85 2.67
CA TRP A 32 -7.44 -11.92 3.31
C TRP A 32 -6.30 -11.35 4.15
N GLY A 33 -5.50 -10.43 3.61
CA GLY A 33 -4.37 -9.84 4.33
C GLY A 33 -4.79 -9.09 5.58
N LEU A 34 -5.92 -8.38 5.54
CA LEU A 34 -6.43 -7.61 6.66
C LEU A 34 -6.84 -8.46 7.89
N HIS A 35 -6.95 -9.78 7.78
CA HIS A 35 -7.09 -10.63 8.95
C HIS A 35 -5.84 -10.61 9.86
N PHE A 36 -4.69 -10.23 9.31
CA PHE A 36 -3.42 -10.13 10.05
C PHE A 36 -3.12 -8.70 10.55
N LEU A 37 -4.05 -7.76 10.33
CA LEU A 37 -3.93 -6.38 10.78
C LEU A 37 -5.15 -6.02 11.64
N GLN A 38 -4.94 -5.68 12.89
CA GLN A 38 -5.99 -5.28 13.83
C GLN A 38 -5.71 -3.86 14.36
N PRO A 39 -6.02 -2.82 13.59
CA PRO A 39 -5.82 -1.45 14.03
C PRO A 39 -6.80 -1.09 15.17
N ALA A 40 -6.37 -0.20 16.05
CA ALA A 40 -7.28 0.38 17.04
C ALA A 40 -8.40 1.18 16.34
N PRO A 41 -9.62 1.24 16.88
CA PRO A 41 -10.75 1.96 16.27
C PRO A 41 -10.51 3.46 16.04
N ASP A 42 -9.57 4.05 16.73
CA ASP A 42 -9.15 5.46 16.66
C ASP A 42 -7.79 5.66 15.99
N ALA A 43 -7.24 4.63 15.34
CA ALA A 43 -5.93 4.66 14.72
C ALA A 43 -5.83 5.72 13.60
N MET A 44 -4.68 6.37 13.54
CA MET A 44 -4.23 7.18 12.40
C MET A 44 -3.55 6.27 11.37
N VAL A 45 -4.13 6.14 10.19
CA VAL A 45 -3.67 5.23 9.14
C VAL A 45 -3.16 6.01 7.93
N LEU A 46 -2.04 5.58 7.35
CA LEU A 46 -1.55 6.03 6.05
C LEU A 46 -1.58 4.86 5.06
N ASP A 47 -2.21 5.05 3.90
CA ASP A 47 -2.19 4.10 2.78
C ASP A 47 -1.25 4.60 1.68
N CYS A 48 -0.08 3.95 1.54
CA CYS A 48 0.97 4.32 0.59
C CYS A 48 0.75 3.62 -0.76
N GLY A 49 0.52 4.40 -1.82
CA GLY A 49 0.10 3.90 -3.12
C GLY A 49 -1.37 3.49 -3.10
N CYS A 50 -2.23 4.38 -2.60
CA CYS A 50 -3.64 4.09 -2.33
C CYS A 50 -4.50 3.81 -3.59
N GLY A 51 -3.93 3.96 -4.79
CA GLY A 51 -4.60 3.69 -6.06
C GLY A 51 -5.97 4.40 -6.15
N GLY A 52 -7.01 3.65 -6.45
CA GLY A 52 -8.37 4.17 -6.53
C GLY A 52 -9.10 4.32 -5.20
N GLY A 53 -8.44 4.12 -4.05
CA GLY A 53 -8.96 4.39 -2.72
C GLY A 53 -9.89 3.33 -2.13
N ALA A 54 -9.94 2.12 -2.68
CA ALA A 54 -10.78 1.03 -2.16
C ALA A 54 -10.34 0.59 -0.75
N ASN A 55 -9.03 0.46 -0.51
CA ASN A 55 -8.47 0.08 0.78
C ASN A 55 -8.65 1.19 1.83
N ILE A 56 -8.56 2.47 1.43
CA ILE A 56 -8.93 3.59 2.31
C ILE A 56 -10.34 3.40 2.88
N LYS A 57 -11.32 3.08 2.03
CA LYS A 57 -12.70 2.84 2.46
C LYS A 57 -12.80 1.67 3.45
N THR A 58 -11.99 0.66 3.29
CA THR A 58 -11.94 -0.48 4.21
C THR A 58 -11.31 -0.09 5.55
N MET A 59 -10.19 0.67 5.52
CA MET A 59 -9.53 1.18 6.73
C MET A 59 -10.45 2.10 7.54
N LEU A 60 -11.22 2.98 6.90
CA LEU A 60 -12.21 3.83 7.56
C LEU A 60 -13.29 3.04 8.34
N LYS A 61 -13.65 1.85 7.84
CA LYS A 61 -14.58 0.96 8.57
C LYS A 61 -13.92 0.28 9.77
N LEU A 62 -12.62 -0.06 9.66
CA LEU A 62 -11.85 -0.66 10.75
C LEU A 62 -11.50 0.38 11.82
N CYS A 63 -11.31 1.65 11.43
CA CYS A 63 -10.93 2.75 12.30
C CYS A 63 -12.02 3.84 12.32
N PRO A 64 -13.25 3.57 12.81
CA PRO A 64 -14.39 4.48 12.69
C PRO A 64 -14.24 5.78 13.50
N LYS A 65 -13.34 5.82 14.47
CA LYS A 65 -13.00 6.99 15.29
C LYS A 65 -11.65 7.59 14.91
N GLY A 66 -10.91 6.93 14.00
CA GLY A 66 -9.60 7.34 13.51
C GLY A 66 -9.68 8.20 12.26
N LYS A 67 -8.53 8.35 11.62
CA LYS A 67 -8.40 9.03 10.33
C LYS A 67 -7.56 8.21 9.37
N VAL A 68 -7.90 8.24 8.09
CA VAL A 68 -7.14 7.57 7.05
C VAL A 68 -6.63 8.61 6.06
N GLN A 69 -5.33 8.60 5.83
CA GLN A 69 -4.69 9.40 4.79
C GLN A 69 -4.20 8.49 3.69
N GLY A 70 -4.40 8.88 2.43
CA GLY A 70 -3.90 8.15 1.27
C GLY A 70 -2.95 8.99 0.47
N ILE A 71 -1.89 8.37 -0.02
CA ILE A 71 -1.02 8.97 -1.03
C ILE A 71 -0.89 8.08 -2.25
N ASP A 72 -0.77 8.71 -3.41
CA ASP A 72 -0.40 8.05 -4.65
C ASP A 72 0.38 9.03 -5.53
N TYR A 73 1.37 8.56 -6.27
CA TYR A 73 2.13 9.43 -7.15
C TYR A 73 1.42 9.74 -8.48
N SER A 74 0.35 8.98 -8.83
CA SER A 74 -0.51 9.21 -9.98
C SER A 74 -1.66 10.16 -9.65
N ALA A 75 -1.72 11.29 -10.34
CA ALA A 75 -2.85 12.22 -10.21
C ALA A 75 -4.20 11.56 -10.56
N VAL A 76 -4.21 10.61 -11.51
CA VAL A 76 -5.42 9.84 -11.89
C VAL A 76 -5.91 8.98 -10.74
N SER A 77 -5.01 8.29 -10.05
CA SER A 77 -5.31 7.50 -8.84
C SER A 77 -5.88 8.39 -7.74
N VAL A 78 -5.23 9.51 -7.45
CA VAL A 78 -5.66 10.48 -6.44
C VAL A 78 -7.05 11.04 -6.74
N GLU A 79 -7.33 11.43 -7.99
CA GLU A 79 -8.66 11.90 -8.40
C GLU A 79 -9.74 10.83 -8.15
N LYS A 80 -9.45 9.58 -8.52
CA LYS A 80 -10.37 8.45 -8.29
C LYS A 80 -10.56 8.17 -6.80
N ALA A 81 -9.48 8.13 -6.02
CA ALA A 81 -9.54 7.87 -4.59
C ALA A 81 -10.35 8.94 -3.85
N ARG A 82 -10.19 10.21 -4.21
CA ARG A 82 -11.00 11.31 -3.67
C ARG A 82 -12.49 11.13 -3.97
N LYS A 83 -12.84 10.73 -5.20
CA LYS A 83 -14.24 10.46 -5.57
C LYS A 83 -14.84 9.30 -4.79
N VAL A 84 -14.09 8.21 -4.62
CA VAL A 84 -14.52 7.00 -3.91
C VAL A 84 -14.74 7.27 -2.42
N ASN A 85 -13.98 8.21 -1.83
CA ASN A 85 -14.00 8.52 -0.40
C ASN A 85 -14.55 9.93 -0.10
N ALA A 86 -15.35 10.51 -1.00
CA ALA A 86 -15.82 11.89 -0.91
C ALA A 86 -16.54 12.22 0.40
N ASP A 87 -17.41 11.32 0.86
CA ASP A 87 -18.17 11.50 2.11
C ASP A 87 -17.25 11.54 3.33
N ALA A 88 -16.26 10.64 3.39
CA ALA A 88 -15.28 10.61 4.47
C ALA A 88 -14.34 11.83 4.46
N ILE A 89 -14.03 12.34 3.27
CA ILE A 89 -13.25 13.58 3.11
C ILE A 89 -14.08 14.78 3.62
N ALA A 90 -15.34 14.87 3.24
CA ALA A 90 -16.25 15.92 3.72
C ALA A 90 -16.45 15.89 5.25
N ALA A 91 -16.46 14.68 5.82
CA ALA A 91 -16.52 14.47 7.27
C ALA A 91 -15.20 14.73 8.02
N GLY A 92 -14.09 15.02 7.30
CA GLY A 92 -12.77 15.25 7.90
C GLY A 92 -12.09 13.98 8.44
N GLN A 93 -12.57 12.80 8.05
CA GLN A 93 -12.00 11.51 8.43
C GLN A 93 -10.97 10.97 7.41
N CYS A 94 -10.96 11.52 6.19
CA CYS A 94 -10.06 11.09 5.12
C CYS A 94 -9.39 12.27 4.45
N THR A 95 -8.13 12.09 4.07
CA THR A 95 -7.44 12.97 3.11
C THR A 95 -6.73 12.12 2.06
N VAL A 96 -6.68 12.62 0.81
CA VAL A 96 -5.93 11.97 -0.26
C VAL A 96 -5.14 13.03 -1.01
N GLN A 97 -3.83 12.81 -1.17
CA GLN A 97 -2.96 13.75 -1.86
C GLN A 97 -1.98 13.04 -2.80
N GLN A 98 -1.51 13.78 -3.78
CA GLN A 98 -0.45 13.29 -4.67
C GLN A 98 0.89 13.45 -3.95
N ALA A 99 1.58 12.34 -3.73
CA ALA A 99 2.91 12.33 -3.13
C ALA A 99 3.67 11.05 -3.50
N SER A 100 4.97 11.06 -3.27
CA SER A 100 5.86 9.90 -3.42
C SER A 100 6.19 9.31 -2.06
N VAL A 101 6.32 7.98 -2.00
CA VAL A 101 6.82 7.28 -0.81
C VAL A 101 8.30 7.59 -0.54
N ALA A 102 9.04 8.05 -1.55
CA ALA A 102 10.46 8.42 -1.39
C ALA A 102 10.66 9.64 -0.49
N GLU A 103 9.63 10.48 -0.35
CA GLU A 103 9.61 11.65 0.52
C GLU A 103 8.17 11.86 1.00
N LEU A 104 7.86 11.30 2.17
CA LEU A 104 6.51 11.37 2.73
C LEU A 104 6.26 12.77 3.32
N PRO A 105 5.21 13.49 2.86
CA PRO A 105 4.92 14.86 3.31
C PRO A 105 4.20 14.87 4.67
N PHE A 106 4.73 14.13 5.63
CA PHE A 106 4.17 13.96 6.97
C PHE A 106 5.23 14.11 8.04
N GLU A 107 4.81 14.53 9.21
CA GLU A 107 5.66 14.60 10.39
C GLU A 107 6.10 13.20 10.87
N ALA A 108 7.21 13.16 11.57
CA ALA A 108 7.66 11.94 12.23
C ALA A 108 6.66 11.49 13.32
N LYS A 109 6.49 10.18 13.49
CA LYS A 109 5.64 9.59 14.54
C LYS A 109 4.17 10.04 14.48
N GLN A 110 3.63 10.14 13.28
CA GLN A 110 2.25 10.59 13.07
C GLN A 110 1.25 9.44 13.00
N PHE A 111 1.62 8.27 12.47
CA PHE A 111 0.71 7.18 12.16
C PHE A 111 0.86 5.99 13.10
N ASP A 112 -0.28 5.36 13.44
CA ASP A 112 -0.32 4.09 14.16
C ASP A 112 -0.11 2.91 13.21
N VAL A 113 -0.60 3.05 11.97
CA VAL A 113 -0.51 2.04 10.92
C VAL A 113 -0.13 2.71 9.60
N VAL A 114 0.79 2.10 8.86
CA VAL A 114 1.03 2.39 7.44
C VAL A 114 0.74 1.13 6.64
N THR A 115 0.00 1.25 5.53
CA THR A 115 -0.33 0.14 4.64
C THR A 115 0.26 0.33 3.25
N ALA A 116 0.58 -0.78 2.59
CA ALA A 116 1.01 -0.84 1.20
C ALA A 116 0.40 -2.08 0.54
N PHE A 117 -0.61 -1.89 -0.33
CA PHE A 117 -1.28 -2.96 -1.05
C PHE A 117 -0.88 -2.93 -2.51
N GLU A 118 -0.23 -3.98 -3.02
CA GLU A 118 0.14 -4.12 -4.44
C GLU A 118 1.05 -2.99 -4.97
N THR A 119 1.81 -2.33 -4.13
CA THR A 119 2.54 -1.11 -4.52
C THR A 119 4.05 -1.19 -4.31
N VAL A 120 4.52 -1.99 -3.35
CA VAL A 120 5.95 -2.12 -2.99
C VAL A 120 6.80 -2.55 -4.19
N TYR A 121 6.25 -3.27 -5.14
CA TYR A 121 6.89 -3.65 -6.40
C TYR A 121 7.52 -2.50 -7.19
N PHE A 122 6.99 -1.30 -7.00
CA PHE A 122 7.30 -0.10 -7.78
C PHE A 122 8.05 0.96 -6.98
N TRP A 123 8.35 0.66 -5.72
CA TRP A 123 9.05 1.62 -4.87
C TRP A 123 10.53 1.68 -5.27
N PRO A 124 11.05 2.87 -5.65
CA PRO A 124 12.48 3.02 -5.89
C PRO A 124 13.22 2.95 -4.55
N GLU A 125 14.49 2.53 -4.56
CA GLU A 125 15.34 2.58 -3.35
C GLU A 125 14.63 2.05 -2.09
N LEU A 126 14.17 0.78 -2.11
CA LEU A 126 13.26 0.19 -1.13
C LEU A 126 13.68 0.42 0.32
N ALA A 127 14.98 0.28 0.64
CA ALA A 127 15.50 0.50 1.98
C ALA A 127 15.30 1.95 2.46
N GLN A 128 15.44 2.93 1.56
CA GLN A 128 15.21 4.34 1.89
C GLN A 128 13.72 4.61 2.10
N ASN A 129 12.86 4.06 1.24
CA ASN A 129 11.41 4.22 1.36
C ASN A 129 10.88 3.58 2.65
N PHE A 130 11.43 2.44 3.06
CA PHE A 130 11.07 1.83 4.33
C PHE A 130 11.53 2.68 5.53
N ARG A 131 12.67 3.40 5.43
CA ARG A 131 13.07 4.38 6.47
C ARG A 131 12.09 5.56 6.56
N GLU A 132 11.55 6.04 5.43
CA GLU A 132 10.52 7.07 5.43
C GLU A 132 9.23 6.56 6.11
N VAL A 133 8.80 5.33 5.81
CA VAL A 133 7.67 4.69 6.51
C VAL A 133 7.97 4.57 8.00
N TYR A 134 9.17 4.12 8.35
CA TYR A 134 9.61 4.03 9.75
C TYR A 134 9.59 5.40 10.43
N ARG A 135 10.03 6.46 9.76
CA ARG A 135 10.05 7.82 10.30
C ARG A 135 8.65 8.28 10.71
N VAL A 136 7.67 8.10 9.83
CA VAL A 136 6.29 8.60 10.05
C VAL A 136 5.46 7.72 10.98
N LEU A 137 5.84 6.47 11.23
CA LEU A 137 5.20 5.60 12.21
C LEU A 137 5.53 6.05 13.65
N LYS A 138 4.53 5.96 14.52
CA LYS A 138 4.71 6.07 15.98
C LYS A 138 5.53 4.90 16.53
N PRO A 139 6.19 5.04 17.68
CA PRO A 139 6.73 3.89 18.41
C PRO A 139 5.64 2.84 18.67
N GLY A 140 5.91 1.58 18.35
CA GLY A 140 4.93 0.48 18.40
C GLY A 140 3.96 0.43 17.22
N GLY A 141 4.01 1.39 16.30
CA GLY A 141 3.20 1.40 15.08
C GLY A 141 3.57 0.26 14.12
N THR A 142 2.61 -0.11 13.28
CA THR A 142 2.73 -1.26 12.36
C THR A 142 2.82 -0.81 10.91
N PHE A 143 3.81 -1.31 10.20
CA PHE A 143 3.83 -1.31 8.74
C PHE A 143 3.27 -2.64 8.22
N PHE A 144 2.31 -2.55 7.30
CA PHE A 144 1.61 -3.67 6.71
C PHE A 144 1.77 -3.65 5.20
N ILE A 145 2.32 -4.72 4.63
CA ILE A 145 2.49 -4.94 3.20
C ILE A 145 1.59 -6.12 2.79
N CYS A 146 0.86 -6.01 1.68
CA CYS A 146 0.04 -7.10 1.17
C CYS A 146 0.12 -7.17 -0.36
N ASN A 147 0.54 -8.32 -0.88
CA ASN A 147 0.90 -8.53 -2.27
C ASN A 147 0.31 -9.82 -2.83
N GLU A 148 -0.11 -9.81 -4.11
CA GLU A 148 -0.53 -11.03 -4.84
C GLU A 148 0.66 -11.88 -5.27
N ALA A 149 1.78 -11.25 -5.66
CA ALA A 149 3.00 -11.92 -6.06
C ALA A 149 4.00 -11.97 -4.88
N ASN A 150 4.65 -13.11 -4.68
CA ASN A 150 5.56 -13.35 -3.57
C ASN A 150 6.98 -13.76 -3.98
N GLY A 151 7.29 -13.77 -5.29
CA GLY A 151 8.60 -14.13 -5.83
C GLY A 151 8.94 -15.62 -5.83
N GLU A 152 7.99 -16.49 -5.46
CA GLU A 152 8.23 -17.93 -5.33
C GLU A 152 7.55 -18.76 -6.45
N THR A 153 6.83 -18.10 -7.36
CA THR A 153 6.08 -18.80 -8.40
C THR A 153 6.54 -18.38 -9.80
N ALA A 154 6.56 -19.33 -10.74
CA ALA A 154 6.87 -19.03 -12.15
C ALA A 154 5.89 -18.04 -12.81
N LYS A 155 4.73 -17.79 -12.19
CA LYS A 155 3.78 -16.75 -12.65
C LYS A 155 4.31 -15.35 -12.37
N ASP A 156 5.12 -15.18 -11.34
CA ASP A 156 5.65 -13.91 -10.91
C ASP A 156 6.65 -13.37 -11.93
N ASP A 157 7.49 -14.24 -12.51
CA ASP A 157 8.45 -13.89 -13.56
C ASP A 157 7.79 -13.25 -14.79
N LYS A 158 6.58 -13.69 -15.12
CA LYS A 158 5.80 -13.12 -16.23
C LYS A 158 5.48 -11.65 -16.01
N TRP A 159 5.16 -11.24 -14.80
CA TRP A 159 4.81 -9.86 -14.50
C TRP A 159 6.01 -8.92 -14.58
N THR A 160 7.17 -9.35 -14.13
CA THR A 160 8.42 -8.57 -14.23
C THR A 160 8.86 -8.36 -15.69
N GLN A 161 8.50 -9.28 -16.59
CA GLN A 161 8.75 -9.15 -18.03
C GLN A 161 7.76 -8.21 -18.74
N ILE A 162 6.50 -8.14 -18.26
CA ILE A 162 5.42 -7.35 -18.87
C ILE A 162 5.42 -5.91 -18.37
N ILE A 163 5.69 -5.70 -17.08
CA ILE A 163 5.60 -4.40 -16.44
C ILE A 163 7.01 -3.88 -16.15
N ASN A 164 7.43 -2.89 -16.92
CA ASN A 164 8.76 -2.31 -16.77
C ASN A 164 8.95 -1.66 -15.39
N GLY A 165 10.08 -1.99 -14.74
CA GLY A 165 10.44 -1.47 -13.41
C GLY A 165 9.63 -2.07 -12.26
N MET A 166 8.97 -3.22 -12.48
CA MET A 166 8.40 -4.03 -11.41
C MET A 166 9.48 -4.95 -10.83
N THR A 167 9.63 -4.93 -9.53
CA THR A 167 10.47 -5.88 -8.77
C THR A 167 9.60 -6.63 -7.77
N ILE A 168 9.58 -7.96 -7.87
CA ILE A 168 8.85 -8.80 -6.92
C ILE A 168 9.85 -9.26 -5.86
N TYR A 169 9.49 -9.03 -4.62
CA TYR A 169 10.30 -9.38 -3.45
C TYR A 169 9.70 -10.58 -2.74
N THR A 170 10.55 -11.51 -2.30
CA THR A 170 10.14 -12.56 -1.37
C THR A 170 9.93 -11.98 0.04
N ASP A 171 9.28 -12.73 0.92
CA ASP A 171 9.19 -12.34 2.34
C ASP A 171 10.56 -12.26 3.02
N ALA A 172 11.52 -13.07 2.59
CA ALA A 172 12.89 -13.01 3.07
C ALA A 172 13.58 -11.70 2.65
N ASP A 173 13.40 -11.27 1.39
CA ASP A 173 13.93 -9.99 0.91
C ASP A 173 13.30 -8.83 1.68
N LEU A 174 11.97 -8.81 1.80
CA LEU A 174 11.26 -7.75 2.53
C LEU A 174 11.71 -7.68 3.98
N LYS A 175 11.92 -8.83 4.63
CA LYS A 175 12.41 -8.89 6.01
C LYS A 175 13.77 -8.21 6.14
N VAL A 176 14.72 -8.51 5.25
CA VAL A 176 16.05 -7.88 5.25
C VAL A 176 15.94 -6.36 5.12
N TYR A 177 15.16 -5.86 4.16
CA TYR A 177 14.98 -4.42 3.97
C TYR A 177 14.26 -3.73 5.14
N LEU A 178 13.28 -4.40 5.74
CA LEU A 178 12.55 -3.89 6.91
C LEU A 178 13.49 -3.79 8.13
N GLU A 179 14.28 -4.82 8.40
CA GLU A 179 15.26 -4.82 9.51
C GLU A 179 16.35 -3.75 9.30
N GLN A 180 16.83 -3.55 8.07
CA GLN A 180 17.76 -2.47 7.72
C GLN A 180 17.16 -1.07 7.91
N ALA A 181 15.86 -0.93 7.78
CA ALA A 181 15.14 0.32 8.04
C ALA A 181 14.84 0.56 9.53
N GLY A 182 15.13 -0.42 10.41
CA GLY A 182 14.95 -0.34 11.86
C GLY A 182 13.69 -1.03 12.39
N PHE A 183 12.89 -1.69 11.53
CA PHE A 183 11.73 -2.45 11.98
C PHE A 183 12.14 -3.72 12.73
N GLY A 184 11.34 -4.07 13.75
CA GLY A 184 11.40 -5.34 14.43
C GLY A 184 10.13 -6.17 14.24
N ARG A 185 10.09 -7.37 14.85
CA ARG A 185 8.92 -8.26 14.85
C ARG A 185 8.32 -8.45 13.47
N VAL A 186 9.18 -8.70 12.47
CA VAL A 186 8.73 -8.94 11.09
C VAL A 186 8.07 -10.33 11.02
N GLN A 187 6.81 -10.38 10.61
CA GLN A 187 6.05 -11.61 10.42
C GLN A 187 5.49 -11.67 9.01
N SER A 188 5.55 -12.83 8.38
CA SER A 188 4.98 -13.08 7.06
C SER A 188 3.92 -14.16 7.09
N HIS A 189 2.90 -13.99 6.26
CA HIS A 189 1.84 -14.97 6.03
C HIS A 189 1.67 -15.15 4.54
N LYS A 190 1.58 -16.40 4.11
CA LYS A 190 1.36 -16.78 2.70
C LYS A 190 0.18 -17.73 2.60
N ASN A 191 -0.49 -17.76 1.46
CA ASN A 191 -1.56 -18.72 1.20
C ASN A 191 -1.31 -19.51 -0.09
N LYS A 192 -2.15 -20.50 -0.36
CA LYS A 192 -2.04 -21.40 -1.53
C LYS A 192 -2.23 -20.69 -2.87
N LYS A 193 -2.72 -19.44 -2.89
CA LYS A 193 -2.86 -18.62 -4.11
C LYS A 193 -1.59 -17.86 -4.46
N GLY A 194 -0.58 -17.89 -3.59
CA GLY A 194 0.64 -17.10 -3.71
C GLY A 194 0.56 -15.70 -3.08
N TRP A 195 -0.57 -15.34 -2.46
CA TRP A 195 -0.69 -14.07 -1.77
C TRP A 195 0.20 -14.03 -0.53
N MET A 196 0.82 -12.91 -0.32
CA MET A 196 1.73 -12.66 0.79
C MET A 196 1.31 -11.41 1.56
N CYS A 197 1.39 -11.49 2.87
CA CYS A 197 1.22 -10.36 3.77
C CYS A 197 2.40 -10.32 4.73
N VAL A 198 2.98 -9.15 4.93
CA VAL A 198 4.08 -8.92 5.88
C VAL A 198 3.67 -7.80 6.83
N THR A 199 3.86 -8.05 8.14
CA THR A 199 3.74 -7.04 9.19
C THR A 199 5.09 -6.80 9.84
N ALA A 200 5.40 -5.54 10.16
CA ALA A 200 6.61 -5.14 10.85
C ALA A 200 6.30 -4.03 11.84
N GLN A 201 6.92 -4.04 13.01
CA GLN A 201 6.69 -3.05 14.08
C GLN A 201 7.88 -2.10 14.23
N LYS A 202 7.58 -0.83 14.46
CA LYS A 202 8.56 0.17 14.87
C LYS A 202 8.89 0.08 16.34
#